data_30530f0d185866926197315829cefb72
#
_entry.id   30530f0d185866926197315829cefb72
#
_cell.length_a   1.000
_cell.length_b   1.000
_cell.length_c   1.000
_cell.angle_alpha   90.00
_cell.angle_beta   90.00
_cell.angle_gamma   90.00
#
_symmetry.space_group_name_H-M   'P 1'
#
loop_
_entity.id
_entity.type
_entity.pdbx_description
1 polymer ?
#
loop_
_entity_poly.entity_id
_entity_poly.type
_entity_poly.pdbx_seq_one_letter_code
_entity_poly.pdbx_strand_id
1 'polypeptide(L)'
;LSLHVAFPISLPPILLDMSLTMSITFSLLILLVALYTNEILDFSVFPSLLLISTLFRLALNVASTRLILSEGHNGHAAAGQVINSFASIVVGNNYAIGLVVFVILVVINFVVITKGSGRIAEVAARFTLDALPGKQMSIDADLNAGLINEEQARARRKKIEAEADFYGSMDGASKFVRGDAIAGILIMFINVVGGLAVGVLQKGLDLSTAAEYYTQLTIGD
;
A
#
# COMPACT_ATOMS: atom_id res chain seq x y z
N LEU A 1 -0.77 -21.59 -3.65
CA LEU A 1 -1.78 -21.94 -2.65
C LEU A 1 -2.93 -20.97 -2.80
N SER A 2 -4.05 -21.53 -3.20
CA SER A 2 -5.24 -20.85 -3.71
C SER A 2 -5.98 -20.02 -2.64
N LEU A 3 -5.49 -18.81 -2.38
CA LEU A 3 -6.28 -17.77 -1.68
C LEU A 3 -7.47 -17.31 -2.56
N HIS A 4 -7.48 -17.66 -3.84
CA HIS A 4 -8.51 -17.30 -4.80
C HIS A 4 -9.85 -18.03 -4.61
N VAL A 5 -9.92 -19.05 -3.75
CA VAL A 5 -11.17 -19.84 -3.56
C VAL A 5 -11.93 -19.40 -2.30
N ALA A 6 -11.35 -18.57 -1.43
CA ALA A 6 -11.95 -18.30 -0.13
C ALA A 6 -12.79 -17.00 -0.02
N PHE A 7 -12.88 -16.17 -1.05
CA PHE A 7 -13.64 -14.93 -1.00
C PHE A 7 -14.65 -14.71 -2.14
N PRO A 8 -15.67 -15.55 -2.28
CA PRO A 8 -16.92 -15.10 -2.90
C PRO A 8 -17.86 -14.49 -1.84
N ILE A 9 -17.34 -14.03 -0.70
CA ILE A 9 -18.18 -13.44 0.33
C ILE A 9 -18.45 -11.99 -0.08
N SER A 10 -19.72 -11.71 -0.39
CA SER A 10 -20.22 -10.34 -0.46
C SER A 10 -20.05 -9.73 0.94
N LEU A 11 -18.98 -8.98 1.13
CA LEU A 11 -18.78 -8.23 2.36
C LEU A 11 -19.90 -7.19 2.45
N PRO A 12 -20.71 -7.17 3.54
CA PRO A 12 -21.65 -6.10 3.75
C PRO A 12 -20.89 -4.77 3.90
N PRO A 13 -21.47 -3.62 3.48
CA PRO A 13 -20.80 -2.31 3.55
C PRO A 13 -20.25 -1.99 4.94
N ILE A 14 -20.95 -2.38 6.00
CA ILE A 14 -20.50 -2.16 7.40
C ILE A 14 -19.18 -2.90 7.69
N LEU A 15 -19.03 -4.13 7.20
CA LEU A 15 -17.80 -4.91 7.44
C LEU A 15 -16.64 -4.34 6.62
N LEU A 16 -16.92 -3.84 5.41
CA LEU A 16 -15.95 -3.12 4.59
C LEU A 16 -15.48 -1.83 5.31
N ASP A 17 -16.41 -1.03 5.81
CA ASP A 17 -16.11 0.20 6.57
C ASP A 17 -15.22 -0.08 7.79
N MET A 18 -15.54 -1.10 8.58
CA MET A 18 -14.72 -1.51 9.73
C MET A 18 -13.30 -1.93 9.29
N SER A 19 -13.21 -2.68 8.21
CA SER A 19 -11.94 -3.19 7.70
C SER A 19 -11.07 -2.06 7.11
N LEU A 20 -11.67 -1.10 6.40
CA LEU A 20 -10.99 0.09 5.91
C LEU A 20 -10.47 0.95 7.06
N THR A 21 -11.31 1.21 8.07
CA THR A 21 -10.91 1.97 9.27
C THR A 21 -9.76 1.27 10.00
N MET A 22 -9.83 -0.06 10.14
CA MET A 22 -8.76 -0.83 10.75
C MET A 22 -7.46 -0.76 9.92
N SER A 23 -7.55 -0.82 8.60
CA SER A 23 -6.40 -0.70 7.69
C SER A 23 -5.71 0.66 7.83
N ILE A 24 -6.47 1.75 7.87
CA ILE A 24 -5.95 3.11 8.05
C ILE A 24 -5.28 3.24 9.42
N THR A 25 -5.94 2.77 10.48
CA THR A 25 -5.39 2.82 11.84
C THR A 25 -4.09 2.03 11.94
N PHE A 26 -4.05 0.83 11.38
CA PHE A 26 -2.86 -0.02 11.38
C PHE A 26 -1.70 0.61 10.60
N SER A 27 -1.99 1.21 9.43
CA SER A 27 -0.99 1.93 8.64
C SER A 27 -0.41 3.13 9.40
N LEU A 28 -1.25 3.88 10.12
CA LEU A 28 -0.82 5.00 10.95
C LEU A 28 0.05 4.53 12.12
N LEU A 29 -0.32 3.43 12.77
CA LEU A 29 0.49 2.83 13.85
C LEU A 29 1.86 2.39 13.34
N ILE A 30 1.93 1.71 12.19
CA ILE A 30 3.21 1.32 11.57
C ILE A 30 4.07 2.56 11.27
N LEU A 31 3.46 3.61 10.72
CA LEU A 31 4.16 4.86 10.44
C LEU A 31 4.71 5.50 11.72
N LEU A 32 3.91 5.58 12.79
CA LEU A 32 4.36 6.16 14.06
C LEU A 32 5.51 5.33 14.66
N VAL A 33 5.40 4.01 14.69
CA VAL A 33 6.48 3.14 15.18
C VAL A 33 7.75 3.35 14.37
N ALA A 34 7.64 3.40 13.03
CA ALA A 34 8.79 3.64 12.15
C ALA A 34 9.46 5.00 12.39
N LEU A 35 8.68 6.06 12.70
CA LEU A 35 9.22 7.39 13.01
C LEU A 35 9.92 7.47 14.37
N TYR A 36 9.48 6.67 15.35
CA TYR A 36 10.08 6.64 16.69
C TYR A 36 11.19 5.60 16.85
N THR A 37 11.45 4.78 15.84
CA THR A 37 12.52 3.78 15.87
C THR A 37 13.86 4.43 15.59
N ASN A 38 14.84 4.27 16.50
CA ASN A 38 16.17 4.87 16.38
C ASN A 38 17.12 3.98 15.58
N GLU A 39 17.13 2.68 15.83
CA GLU A 39 17.95 1.71 15.10
C GLU A 39 17.10 0.85 14.18
N ILE A 40 17.56 0.60 12.95
CA ILE A 40 16.83 -0.16 11.93
C ILE A 40 16.44 -1.56 12.43
N LEU A 41 17.33 -2.19 13.22
CA LEU A 41 17.13 -3.54 13.74
C LEU A 41 16.10 -3.61 14.88
N ASP A 42 15.80 -2.50 15.55
CA ASP A 42 14.75 -2.44 16.57
C ASP A 42 13.35 -2.70 15.97
N PHE A 43 13.22 -2.44 14.67
CA PHE A 43 11.99 -2.71 13.94
C PHE A 43 12.23 -3.68 12.76
N SER A 44 12.95 -4.76 13.02
CA SER A 44 13.34 -5.76 12.02
C SER A 44 12.15 -6.45 11.33
N VAL A 45 10.97 -6.47 11.94
CA VAL A 45 9.73 -7.03 11.37
C VAL A 45 9.03 -6.08 10.37
N PHE A 46 9.52 -4.85 10.19
CA PHE A 46 8.89 -3.83 9.35
C PHE A 46 8.63 -4.29 7.89
N PRO A 47 9.58 -4.94 7.18
CA PRO A 47 9.31 -5.43 5.83
C PRO A 47 8.15 -6.44 5.76
N SER A 48 8.05 -7.34 6.75
CA SER A 48 6.96 -8.31 6.84
C SER A 48 5.61 -7.65 7.13
N LEU A 49 5.59 -6.62 8.00
CA LEU A 49 4.38 -5.84 8.27
C LEU A 49 3.92 -5.08 7.04
N LEU A 50 4.83 -4.52 6.25
CA LEU A 50 4.50 -3.89 4.97
C LEU A 50 3.84 -4.88 3.99
N LEU A 51 4.38 -6.09 3.87
CA LEU A 51 3.79 -7.13 3.02
C LEU A 51 2.37 -7.50 3.46
N ILE A 52 2.18 -7.76 4.76
CA ILE A 52 0.87 -8.15 5.31
C ILE A 52 -0.14 -7.00 5.14
N SER A 53 0.25 -5.77 5.48
CA SER A 53 -0.59 -4.59 5.33
C SER A 53 -1.00 -4.36 3.87
N THR A 54 -0.06 -4.53 2.94
CA THR A 54 -0.31 -4.35 1.51
C THR A 54 -1.23 -5.46 0.96
N LEU A 55 -1.04 -6.72 1.38
CA LEU A 55 -1.95 -7.81 1.02
C LEU A 55 -3.36 -7.57 1.54
N PHE A 56 -3.48 -7.09 2.77
CA PHE A 56 -4.77 -6.75 3.36
C PHE A 56 -5.46 -5.62 2.58
N ARG A 57 -4.71 -4.56 2.24
CA ARG A 57 -5.22 -3.47 1.41
C ARG A 57 -5.66 -3.95 0.02
N LEU A 58 -4.88 -4.79 -0.64
CA LEU A 58 -5.24 -5.36 -1.92
C LEU A 58 -6.55 -6.18 -1.84
N ALA A 59 -6.72 -6.96 -0.77
CA ALA A 59 -7.96 -7.71 -0.55
C ALA A 59 -9.17 -6.78 -0.35
N LEU A 60 -8.98 -5.66 0.36
CA LEU A 60 -10.02 -4.65 0.54
C LEU A 60 -10.36 -3.95 -0.77
N ASN A 61 -9.38 -3.58 -1.59
CA ASN A 61 -9.62 -2.98 -2.91
C ASN A 61 -10.40 -3.91 -3.86
N VAL A 62 -10.17 -5.22 -3.79
CA VAL A 62 -10.98 -6.20 -4.55
C VAL A 62 -12.41 -6.28 -4.01
N ALA A 63 -12.58 -6.22 -2.68
CA ALA A 63 -13.90 -6.28 -2.06
C ALA A 63 -14.71 -5.00 -2.34
N SER A 64 -14.09 -3.81 -2.24
CA SER A 64 -14.72 -2.52 -2.55
C SER A 64 -15.09 -2.42 -4.02
N THR A 65 -14.19 -2.83 -4.92
CA THR A 65 -14.46 -2.91 -6.37
C THR A 65 -15.73 -3.72 -6.66
N ARG A 66 -15.83 -4.91 -6.07
CA ARG A 66 -17.01 -5.74 -6.26
C ARG A 66 -18.28 -5.03 -5.78
N LEU A 67 -18.22 -4.41 -4.61
CA LEU A 67 -19.37 -3.71 -4.03
C LEU A 67 -19.76 -2.48 -4.86
N ILE A 68 -18.75 -1.70 -5.32
CA ILE A 68 -18.98 -0.56 -6.22
C ILE A 68 -19.65 -1.01 -7.51
N LEU A 69 -19.17 -2.07 -8.17
CA LEU A 69 -19.73 -2.54 -9.43
C LEU A 69 -21.13 -3.16 -9.27
N SER A 70 -21.41 -3.86 -8.14
CA SER A 70 -22.70 -4.51 -7.92
C SER A 70 -23.78 -3.54 -7.40
N GLU A 71 -23.44 -2.65 -6.49
CA GLU A 71 -24.37 -1.81 -5.74
C GLU A 71 -24.26 -0.31 -6.05
N GLY A 72 -23.26 0.12 -6.81
CA GLY A 72 -23.01 1.54 -7.10
C GLY A 72 -24.19 2.30 -7.71
N HIS A 73 -25.12 1.60 -8.34
CA HIS A 73 -26.37 2.17 -8.85
C HIS A 73 -27.34 2.65 -7.74
N ASN A 74 -27.15 2.22 -6.49
CA ASN A 74 -27.96 2.64 -5.34
C ASN A 74 -27.54 3.99 -4.74
N GLY A 75 -26.51 4.63 -5.30
CA GLY A 75 -26.09 5.97 -4.92
C GLY A 75 -24.74 6.02 -4.21
N HIS A 76 -24.39 7.20 -3.70
CA HIS A 76 -23.04 7.54 -3.20
C HIS A 76 -22.59 6.73 -1.97
N ALA A 77 -23.51 6.20 -1.17
CA ALA A 77 -23.20 5.41 0.03
C ALA A 77 -23.24 3.88 -0.21
N ALA A 78 -23.40 3.46 -1.46
CA ALA A 78 -23.58 2.05 -1.82
C ALA A 78 -22.40 1.14 -1.41
N ALA A 79 -21.17 1.68 -1.43
CA ALA A 79 -19.97 0.96 -1.06
C ALA A 79 -19.53 1.19 0.41
N GLY A 80 -20.32 1.89 1.21
CA GLY A 80 -20.06 2.17 2.62
C GLY A 80 -19.89 3.65 2.94
N GLN A 81 -19.87 3.96 4.23
CA GLN A 81 -19.79 5.34 4.72
C GLN A 81 -18.36 5.89 4.65
N VAL A 82 -17.36 5.06 4.84
CA VAL A 82 -15.95 5.47 4.78
C VAL A 82 -15.62 5.94 3.37
N ILE A 83 -15.94 5.15 2.34
CA ILE A 83 -15.74 5.50 0.93
C ILE A 83 -16.51 6.78 0.58
N ASN A 84 -17.78 6.89 0.98
CA ASN A 84 -18.59 8.06 0.74
C ASN A 84 -18.00 9.32 1.41
N SER A 85 -17.49 9.21 2.63
CA SER A 85 -16.89 10.33 3.36
C SER A 85 -15.62 10.84 2.68
N PHE A 86 -14.73 9.94 2.26
CA PHE A 86 -13.52 10.30 1.51
C PHE A 86 -13.87 10.94 0.16
N ALA A 87 -14.82 10.36 -0.58
CA ALA A 87 -15.31 10.93 -1.83
C ALA A 87 -15.84 12.36 -1.62
N SER A 88 -16.65 12.59 -0.59
CA SER A 88 -17.23 13.91 -0.30
C SER A 88 -16.19 14.96 0.06
N ILE A 89 -15.10 14.57 0.73
CA ILE A 89 -13.98 15.47 1.03
C ILE A 89 -13.25 15.90 -0.25
N VAL A 90 -13.01 14.96 -1.17
CA VAL A 90 -12.26 15.22 -2.41
C VAL A 90 -13.13 15.96 -3.43
N VAL A 91 -14.37 15.53 -3.64
CA VAL A 91 -15.30 16.11 -4.61
C VAL A 91 -15.87 17.45 -4.11
N GLY A 92 -16.10 17.58 -2.81
CA GLY A 92 -16.72 18.77 -2.23
C GLY A 92 -18.09 19.04 -2.84
N ASN A 93 -18.37 20.32 -3.07
CA ASN A 93 -19.66 20.76 -3.63
C ASN A 93 -19.69 20.86 -5.16
N ASN A 94 -18.57 20.52 -5.84
CA ASN A 94 -18.47 20.65 -7.30
C ASN A 94 -17.76 19.44 -7.90
N TYR A 95 -18.55 18.59 -8.54
CA TYR A 95 -18.06 17.36 -9.18
C TYR A 95 -16.93 17.59 -10.18
N ALA A 96 -17.02 18.65 -11.02
CA ALA A 96 -15.97 18.92 -12.01
C ALA A 96 -14.64 19.31 -11.35
N ILE A 97 -14.67 20.09 -10.28
CA ILE A 97 -13.47 20.43 -9.52
C ILE A 97 -12.92 19.18 -8.83
N GLY A 98 -13.79 18.39 -8.20
CA GLY A 98 -13.40 17.14 -7.56
C GLY A 98 -12.72 16.14 -8.50
N LEU A 99 -13.22 16.00 -9.72
CA LEU A 99 -12.61 15.16 -10.74
C LEU A 99 -11.19 15.64 -11.10
N VAL A 100 -10.99 16.94 -11.27
CA VAL A 100 -9.65 17.52 -11.57
C VAL A 100 -8.70 17.27 -10.40
N VAL A 101 -9.12 17.52 -9.16
CA VAL A 101 -8.32 17.27 -7.95
C VAL A 101 -7.97 15.78 -7.85
N PHE A 102 -8.92 14.90 -8.11
CA PHE A 102 -8.71 13.46 -8.10
C PHE A 102 -7.64 13.04 -9.12
N VAL A 103 -7.73 13.49 -10.37
CA VAL A 103 -6.72 13.19 -11.41
C VAL A 103 -5.33 13.65 -10.97
N ILE A 104 -5.23 14.86 -10.37
CA ILE A 104 -3.96 15.36 -9.84
C ILE A 104 -3.43 14.43 -8.74
N LEU A 105 -4.26 14.02 -7.78
CA LEU A 105 -3.88 13.13 -6.70
C LEU A 105 -3.40 11.76 -7.24
N VAL A 106 -4.09 11.20 -8.23
CA VAL A 106 -3.70 9.95 -8.88
C VAL A 106 -2.34 10.08 -9.56
N VAL A 107 -2.12 11.15 -10.31
CA VAL A 107 -0.83 11.39 -10.99
C VAL A 107 0.30 11.56 -9.97
N ILE A 108 0.10 12.34 -8.92
CA ILE A 108 1.10 12.52 -7.85
C ILE A 108 1.39 11.18 -7.18
N ASN A 109 0.36 10.44 -6.77
CA ASN A 109 0.51 9.14 -6.14
C ASN A 109 1.28 8.16 -7.04
N PHE A 110 0.92 8.07 -8.32
CA PHE A 110 1.62 7.25 -9.31
C PHE A 110 3.09 7.64 -9.45
N VAL A 111 3.40 8.92 -9.64
CA VAL A 111 4.77 9.38 -9.85
C VAL A 111 5.62 9.19 -8.59
N VAL A 112 5.09 9.55 -7.41
CA VAL A 112 5.83 9.47 -6.15
C VAL A 112 6.03 8.02 -5.72
N ILE A 113 4.97 7.21 -5.70
CA ILE A 113 5.07 5.83 -5.20
C ILE A 113 5.75 4.93 -6.21
N THR A 114 5.36 4.94 -7.48
CA THR A 114 5.90 3.97 -8.45
C THR A 114 7.31 4.29 -8.90
N LYS A 115 7.69 5.57 -9.03
CA LYS A 115 9.02 5.99 -9.50
C LYS A 115 9.96 6.41 -8.37
N GLY A 116 9.44 6.97 -7.27
CA GLY A 116 10.24 7.54 -6.18
C GLY A 116 10.66 6.51 -5.15
N SER A 117 9.71 5.98 -4.37
CA SER A 117 10.00 5.16 -3.19
C SER A 117 10.75 3.87 -3.49
N GLY A 118 10.38 3.17 -4.56
CA GLY A 118 11.01 1.90 -4.94
C GLY A 118 12.48 2.04 -5.30
N ARG A 119 12.87 3.16 -5.96
CA ARG A 119 14.26 3.40 -6.32
C ARG A 119 15.12 3.76 -5.11
N ILE A 120 14.58 4.50 -4.16
CA ILE A 120 15.28 4.85 -2.92
C ILE A 120 15.58 3.58 -2.12
N ALA A 121 14.59 2.71 -1.92
CA ALA A 121 14.78 1.45 -1.20
C ALA A 121 15.78 0.51 -1.89
N GLU A 122 15.70 0.37 -3.21
CA GLU A 122 16.62 -0.43 -4.01
C GLU A 122 18.06 0.07 -3.90
N VAL A 123 18.28 1.38 -4.04
CA VAL A 123 19.62 2.00 -3.95
C VAL A 123 20.17 1.88 -2.55
N ALA A 124 19.37 2.12 -1.50
CA ALA A 124 19.80 1.97 -0.11
C ALA A 124 20.19 0.53 0.21
N ALA A 125 19.38 -0.45 -0.22
CA ALA A 125 19.69 -1.87 -0.05
C ALA A 125 21.00 -2.23 -0.76
N ARG A 126 21.18 -1.80 -2.01
CA ARG A 126 22.38 -2.09 -2.79
C ARG A 126 23.65 -1.52 -2.13
N PHE A 127 23.65 -0.25 -1.73
CA PHE A 127 24.81 0.36 -1.07
C PHE A 127 25.17 -0.35 0.24
N THR A 128 24.18 -0.76 1.02
CA THR A 128 24.41 -1.48 2.27
C THR A 128 25.01 -2.85 2.00
N LEU A 129 24.49 -3.60 1.02
CA LEU A 129 25.00 -4.91 0.63
C LEU A 129 26.40 -4.83 0.02
N ASP A 130 26.67 -3.84 -0.82
CA ASP A 130 27.99 -3.61 -1.43
C ASP A 130 29.05 -3.24 -0.38
N ALA A 131 28.65 -2.64 0.75
CA ALA A 131 29.54 -2.29 1.85
C ALA A 131 29.87 -3.46 2.81
N LEU A 132 29.15 -4.58 2.74
CA LEU A 132 29.31 -5.71 3.66
C LEU A 132 30.73 -6.30 3.70
N PRO A 133 31.40 -6.56 2.56
CA PRO A 133 32.78 -7.08 2.59
C PRO A 133 33.74 -6.16 3.32
N GLY A 134 33.62 -4.83 3.09
CA GLY A 134 34.43 -3.83 3.77
C GLY A 134 34.19 -3.77 5.29
N LYS A 135 32.92 -3.88 5.72
CA LYS A 135 32.58 -3.95 7.15
C LYS A 135 33.14 -5.23 7.79
N GLN A 136 33.07 -6.38 7.11
CA GLN A 136 33.64 -7.63 7.62
C GLN A 136 35.17 -7.56 7.74
N MET A 137 35.85 -7.02 6.72
CA MET A 137 37.30 -6.82 6.75
C MET A 137 37.74 -5.90 7.88
N SER A 138 36.96 -4.84 8.18
CA SER A 138 37.24 -3.95 9.31
C SER A 138 37.14 -4.69 10.65
N ILE A 139 36.13 -5.56 10.83
CA ILE A 139 36.00 -6.37 12.06
C ILE A 139 37.20 -7.32 12.21
N ASP A 140 37.65 -7.94 11.11
CA ASP A 140 38.79 -8.85 11.13
C ASP A 140 40.10 -8.10 11.45
N ALA A 141 40.26 -6.87 10.93
CA ALA A 141 41.39 -6.01 11.27
C ALA A 141 41.40 -5.60 12.75
N ASP A 142 40.22 -5.18 13.29
CA ASP A 142 40.10 -4.82 14.73
C ASP A 142 40.40 -6.04 15.62
N LEU A 143 39.95 -7.22 15.26
CA LEU A 143 40.19 -8.45 15.99
C LEU A 143 41.69 -8.81 15.97
N ASN A 144 42.34 -8.74 14.81
CA ASN A 144 43.75 -9.02 14.65
C ASN A 144 44.66 -8.01 15.36
N ALA A 145 44.21 -6.75 15.46
CA ALA A 145 44.89 -5.72 16.19
C ALA A 145 44.67 -5.79 17.72
N GLY A 146 43.84 -6.70 18.19
CA GLY A 146 43.49 -6.85 19.62
C GLY A 146 42.59 -5.73 20.16
N LEU A 147 41.98 -4.91 19.29
CA LEU A 147 41.07 -3.84 19.69
C LEU A 147 39.71 -4.37 20.15
N ILE A 148 39.32 -5.54 19.67
CA ILE A 148 38.11 -6.26 20.07
C ILE A 148 38.44 -7.74 20.33
N ASN A 149 37.64 -8.39 21.17
CA ASN A 149 37.74 -9.83 21.39
C ASN A 149 36.87 -10.65 20.43
N GLU A 150 37.01 -11.98 20.43
CA GLU A 150 36.21 -12.87 19.55
C GLU A 150 34.71 -12.74 19.75
N GLU A 151 34.25 -12.56 20.99
CA GLU A 151 32.83 -12.42 21.31
C GLU A 151 32.25 -11.14 20.69
N GLN A 152 32.99 -10.03 20.84
CA GLN A 152 32.62 -8.74 20.22
C GLN A 152 32.66 -8.81 18.69
N ALA A 153 33.64 -9.52 18.11
CA ALA A 153 33.70 -9.72 16.67
C ALA A 153 32.50 -10.52 16.15
N ARG A 154 32.11 -11.60 16.85
CA ARG A 154 30.92 -12.39 16.52
C ARG A 154 29.63 -11.57 16.63
N ALA A 155 29.49 -10.75 17.68
CA ALA A 155 28.33 -9.88 17.86
C ALA A 155 28.22 -8.85 16.72
N ARG A 156 29.34 -8.20 16.33
CA ARG A 156 29.39 -7.25 15.23
C ARG A 156 29.05 -7.91 13.88
N ARG A 157 29.57 -9.10 13.59
CA ARG A 157 29.24 -9.86 12.36
C ARG A 157 27.77 -10.19 12.31
N LYS A 158 27.18 -10.68 13.41
CA LYS A 158 25.75 -10.98 13.50
C LYS A 158 24.88 -9.73 13.26
N LYS A 159 25.30 -8.56 13.78
CA LYS A 159 24.59 -7.29 13.53
C LYS A 159 24.62 -6.92 12.04
N ILE A 160 25.77 -7.05 11.38
CA ILE A 160 25.92 -6.79 9.94
C ILE A 160 25.06 -7.75 9.10
N GLU A 161 25.03 -9.04 9.44
CA GLU A 161 24.20 -10.05 8.78
C GLU A 161 22.71 -9.69 8.92
N ALA A 162 22.25 -9.32 10.12
CA ALA A 162 20.89 -8.91 10.35
C ALA A 162 20.52 -7.62 9.60
N GLU A 163 21.45 -6.65 9.48
CA GLU A 163 21.27 -5.46 8.64
C GLU A 163 21.09 -5.84 7.17
N ALA A 164 21.91 -6.78 6.66
CA ALA A 164 21.82 -7.25 5.29
C ALA A 164 20.48 -7.93 4.99
N ASP A 165 20.03 -8.80 5.89
CA ASP A 165 18.75 -9.50 5.77
C ASP A 165 17.57 -8.51 5.81
N PHE A 166 17.65 -7.49 6.67
CA PHE A 166 16.65 -6.44 6.74
C PHE A 166 16.55 -5.68 5.40
N TYR A 167 17.67 -5.20 4.86
CA TYR A 167 17.67 -4.44 3.61
C TYR A 167 17.27 -5.28 2.41
N GLY A 168 17.65 -6.56 2.35
CA GLY A 168 17.21 -7.51 1.34
C GLY A 168 15.70 -7.73 1.38
N SER A 169 15.15 -7.92 2.57
CA SER A 169 13.71 -8.06 2.80
C SER A 169 12.95 -6.78 2.46
N MET A 170 13.52 -5.61 2.76
CA MET A 170 12.93 -4.30 2.47
C MET A 170 12.87 -4.02 0.97
N ASP A 171 13.88 -4.42 0.20
CA ASP A 171 13.84 -4.31 -1.27
C ASP A 171 12.68 -5.13 -1.85
N GLY A 172 12.49 -6.36 -1.35
CA GLY A 172 11.37 -7.21 -1.73
C GLY A 172 10.01 -6.59 -1.37
N ALA A 173 9.85 -6.11 -0.14
CA ALA A 173 8.63 -5.46 0.34
C ALA A 173 8.30 -4.20 -0.48
N SER A 174 9.30 -3.37 -0.79
CA SER A 174 9.13 -2.15 -1.60
C SER A 174 8.66 -2.44 -3.03
N LYS A 175 9.17 -3.52 -3.64
CA LYS A 175 8.70 -3.97 -4.96
C LYS A 175 7.25 -4.41 -4.92
N PHE A 176 6.82 -5.07 -3.84
CA PHE A 176 5.44 -5.50 -3.65
C PHE A 176 4.50 -4.30 -3.46
N VAL A 177 4.87 -3.32 -2.63
CA VAL A 177 4.10 -2.06 -2.43
C VAL A 177 3.95 -1.29 -3.75
N ARG A 178 5.00 -1.26 -4.58
CA ARG A 178 4.90 -0.66 -5.92
C ARG A 178 3.93 -1.41 -6.83
N GLY A 179 3.91 -2.74 -6.75
CA GLY A 179 2.95 -3.58 -7.49
C GLY A 179 1.51 -3.29 -7.09
N ASP A 180 1.25 -3.13 -5.79
CA ASP A 180 -0.07 -2.76 -5.25
C ASP A 180 -0.53 -1.39 -5.76
N ALA A 181 0.35 -0.39 -5.78
CA ALA A 181 0.02 0.93 -6.32
C ALA A 181 -0.36 0.88 -7.81
N ILE A 182 0.30 0.05 -8.61
CA ILE A 182 -0.05 -0.16 -10.02
C ILE A 182 -1.40 -0.89 -10.13
N ALA A 183 -1.63 -1.91 -9.31
CA ALA A 183 -2.90 -2.62 -9.26
C ALA A 183 -4.06 -1.71 -8.87
N GLY A 184 -3.86 -0.80 -7.89
CA GLY A 184 -4.85 0.19 -7.49
C GLY A 184 -5.29 1.10 -8.64
N ILE A 185 -4.34 1.58 -9.46
CA ILE A 185 -4.68 2.41 -10.64
C ILE A 185 -5.50 1.60 -11.66
N LEU A 186 -5.13 0.34 -11.88
CA LEU A 186 -5.89 -0.54 -12.79
C LEU A 186 -7.30 -0.81 -12.26
N ILE A 187 -7.44 -1.06 -10.97
CA ILE A 187 -8.72 -1.25 -10.28
C ILE A 187 -9.59 0.01 -10.42
N MET A 188 -9.02 1.19 -10.18
CA MET A 188 -9.70 2.46 -10.35
C MET A 188 -10.24 2.63 -11.79
N PHE A 189 -9.43 2.31 -12.79
CA PHE A 189 -9.88 2.35 -14.19
C PHE A 189 -11.03 1.36 -14.45
N ILE A 190 -10.94 0.15 -13.90
CA ILE A 190 -12.00 -0.86 -13.99
C ILE A 190 -13.27 -0.38 -13.31
N ASN A 191 -13.18 0.25 -12.14
CA ASN A 191 -14.33 0.78 -11.42
C ASN A 191 -15.06 1.86 -12.21
N VAL A 192 -14.34 2.80 -12.82
CA VAL A 192 -14.96 3.85 -13.63
C VAL A 192 -15.57 3.27 -14.91
N VAL A 193 -14.78 2.58 -15.72
CA VAL A 193 -15.25 2.07 -17.04
C VAL A 193 -16.26 0.93 -16.87
N GLY A 194 -15.97 -0.01 -15.99
CA GLY A 194 -16.86 -1.14 -15.68
C GLY A 194 -18.14 -0.67 -15.01
N GLY A 195 -18.03 0.30 -14.09
CA GLY A 195 -19.17 0.91 -13.43
C GLY A 195 -20.10 1.64 -14.40
N LEU A 196 -19.56 2.44 -15.33
CA LEU A 196 -20.34 3.07 -16.38
C LEU A 196 -21.06 2.02 -17.24
N ALA A 197 -20.36 0.97 -17.65
CA ALA A 197 -20.97 -0.09 -18.45
C ALA A 197 -22.10 -0.80 -17.69
N VAL A 198 -21.87 -1.18 -16.45
CA VAL A 198 -22.90 -1.83 -15.60
C VAL A 198 -24.06 -0.87 -15.31
N GLY A 199 -23.78 0.38 -14.95
CA GLY A 199 -24.81 1.39 -14.63
C GLY A 199 -25.73 1.66 -15.79
N VAL A 200 -25.18 1.90 -16.98
CA VAL A 200 -25.98 2.23 -18.17
C VAL A 200 -26.63 0.98 -18.78
N LEU A 201 -25.83 -0.08 -19.05
CA LEU A 201 -26.30 -1.23 -19.83
C LEU A 201 -27.16 -2.22 -19.02
N GLN A 202 -26.84 -2.41 -17.73
CA GLN A 202 -27.53 -3.39 -16.90
C GLN A 202 -28.57 -2.77 -15.96
N LYS A 203 -28.28 -1.59 -15.43
CA LYS A 203 -29.14 -0.93 -14.43
C LYS A 203 -30.01 0.17 -15.02
N GLY A 204 -29.82 0.54 -16.30
CA GLY A 204 -30.67 1.52 -17.00
C GLY A 204 -30.53 2.95 -16.49
N LEU A 205 -29.39 3.27 -15.83
CA LEU A 205 -29.10 4.63 -15.40
C LEU A 205 -28.81 5.53 -16.60
N ASP A 206 -29.17 6.81 -16.48
CA ASP A 206 -28.68 7.82 -17.41
C ASP A 206 -27.14 7.92 -17.33
N LEU A 207 -26.50 8.22 -18.45
CA LEU A 207 -25.03 8.28 -18.55
C LEU A 207 -24.42 9.29 -17.56
N SER A 208 -25.07 10.44 -17.36
CA SER A 208 -24.57 11.46 -16.42
C SER A 208 -24.65 10.96 -14.97
N THR A 209 -25.75 10.34 -14.59
CA THR A 209 -25.95 9.78 -13.25
C THR A 209 -25.00 8.61 -12.98
N ALA A 210 -24.84 7.73 -13.96
CA ALA A 210 -23.86 6.62 -13.85
C ALA A 210 -22.43 7.15 -13.70
N ALA A 211 -22.04 8.15 -14.51
CA ALA A 211 -20.73 8.76 -14.41
C ALA A 211 -20.49 9.40 -13.04
N GLU A 212 -21.47 10.11 -12.51
CA GLU A 212 -21.37 10.73 -11.18
C GLU A 212 -21.21 9.68 -10.07
N TYR A 213 -22.09 8.70 -9.99
CA TYR A 213 -22.09 7.70 -8.93
C TYR A 213 -20.81 6.84 -8.93
N TYR A 214 -20.48 6.23 -10.07
CA TYR A 214 -19.33 5.34 -10.15
C TYR A 214 -17.99 6.06 -10.04
N THR A 215 -17.89 7.30 -10.56
CA THR A 215 -16.66 8.08 -10.37
C THR A 215 -16.51 8.53 -8.93
N GLN A 216 -17.60 8.99 -8.28
CA GLN A 216 -17.54 9.42 -6.88
C GLN A 216 -17.16 8.24 -5.95
N LEU A 217 -17.77 7.07 -6.13
CA LEU A 217 -17.41 5.87 -5.38
C LEU A 217 -15.95 5.46 -5.61
N THR A 218 -15.46 5.58 -6.85
CA THR A 218 -14.06 5.29 -7.19
C THR A 218 -13.08 6.29 -6.58
N ILE A 219 -13.49 7.56 -6.44
CA ILE A 219 -12.67 8.60 -5.78
C ILE A 219 -12.53 8.31 -4.28
N GLY A 220 -13.57 7.73 -3.67
CA GLY A 220 -13.56 7.39 -2.26
C GLY A 220 -12.82 6.10 -1.90
N ASP A 221 -12.65 5.21 -2.88
CA ASP A 221 -11.99 3.91 -2.77
C ASP A 221 -10.47 4.06 -2.92
#